data_6b22197d89214e692830e643a8f4e691
#
_entry.id   6b22197d89214e692830e643a8f4e691
#
_cell.length_a   1.000
_cell.length_b   1.000
_cell.length_c   1.000
_cell.angle_alpha   90.00
_cell.angle_beta   90.00
_cell.angle_gamma   90.00
#
_symmetry.space_group_name_H-M   'P 1'
#
loop_
_entity.id
_entity.type
_entity.pdbx_description
1 polymer ?
#
loop_
_entity_poly.entity_id
_entity_poly.type
_entity_poly.pdbx_seq_one_letter_code
_entity_poly.pdbx_strand_id
1 'polypeptide(L)'
;HGLKIDKDACIACKQCVPICPMGAITVDDVAAIDRDMCVECGACFRSHVCPVDAFVEEVPEWPRLMRYTFSNPSATHAVTGMPGRGTEEMKTNEVTGRFQPGYVGIGLEFGRPVKGTRFRDVEKAAKVLAKLGAQFEPKNPVTVLMDVKTGEFDKDVLNEKAMTAIIEC
;
A
#
# COMPACT_ATOMS: atom_id res chain seq x y z
N HIS A 1 -2.10 -0.97 16.47
CA HIS A 1 -3.44 -0.63 16.05
C HIS A 1 -3.62 -0.97 14.56
N GLY A 2 -4.70 -0.58 13.89
CA GLY A 2 -5.10 -1.02 12.55
C GLY A 2 -6.27 -2.01 12.62
N LEU A 3 -6.53 -2.74 11.52
CA LEU A 3 -7.63 -3.69 11.43
C LEU A 3 -7.52 -4.80 12.49
N LYS A 4 -8.57 -5.02 13.25
CA LYS A 4 -8.66 -6.02 14.33
C LYS A 4 -9.90 -6.89 14.17
N ILE A 5 -9.90 -8.01 14.87
CA ILE A 5 -11.08 -8.86 15.05
C ILE A 5 -11.40 -8.86 16.54
N ASP A 6 -12.64 -8.53 16.87
CA ASP A 6 -13.21 -8.74 18.19
C ASP A 6 -13.38 -10.25 18.41
N LYS A 7 -12.56 -10.81 19.28
CA LYS A 7 -12.54 -12.24 19.54
C LYS A 7 -13.77 -12.73 20.30
N ASP A 8 -14.38 -11.84 21.08
CA ASP A 8 -15.56 -12.18 21.89
C ASP A 8 -16.82 -12.21 21.01
N ALA A 9 -16.84 -11.42 19.95
CA ALA A 9 -17.91 -11.42 18.95
C ALA A 9 -17.75 -12.51 17.88
N CYS A 10 -16.50 -12.97 17.62
CA CYS A 10 -16.20 -13.88 16.52
C CYS A 10 -16.79 -15.29 16.74
N ILE A 11 -17.59 -15.77 15.80
CA ILE A 11 -18.23 -17.09 15.80
C ILE A 11 -17.51 -18.14 14.93
N ALA A 12 -16.28 -17.89 14.53
CA ALA A 12 -15.45 -18.80 13.73
C ALA A 12 -16.07 -19.31 12.41
N CYS A 13 -16.94 -18.55 11.80
CA CYS A 13 -17.70 -18.96 10.59
C CYS A 13 -16.87 -19.07 9.30
N LYS A 14 -15.62 -18.66 9.31
CA LYS A 14 -14.63 -18.71 8.18
C LYS A 14 -14.99 -17.88 6.94
N GLN A 15 -16.07 -17.13 6.91
CA GLN A 15 -16.51 -16.37 5.73
C GLN A 15 -15.51 -15.27 5.34
N CYS A 16 -14.72 -14.77 6.27
CA CYS A 16 -13.69 -13.73 6.04
C CYS A 16 -12.42 -14.28 5.35
N VAL A 17 -12.14 -15.58 5.43
CA VAL A 17 -10.90 -16.18 4.90
C VAL A 17 -10.76 -15.96 3.38
N PRO A 18 -11.76 -16.30 2.53
CA PRO A 18 -11.63 -16.13 1.09
C PRO A 18 -11.64 -14.65 0.65
N ILE A 19 -12.08 -13.73 1.53
CA ILE A 19 -12.14 -12.30 1.23
C ILE A 19 -10.76 -11.64 1.31
N CYS A 20 -9.84 -12.21 2.10
CA CYS A 20 -8.52 -11.61 2.28
C CYS A 20 -7.63 -11.81 1.04
N PRO A 21 -7.31 -10.76 0.26
CA PRO A 21 -6.48 -10.90 -0.95
C PRO A 21 -5.04 -11.28 -0.64
N MET A 22 -4.62 -11.07 0.62
CA MET A 22 -3.27 -11.39 1.09
C MET A 22 -3.18 -12.79 1.72
N GLY A 23 -4.32 -13.45 1.98
CA GLY A 23 -4.35 -14.70 2.73
C GLY A 23 -3.89 -14.55 4.18
N ALA A 24 -4.13 -13.37 4.77
CA ALA A 24 -3.67 -13.02 6.12
C ALA A 24 -4.65 -13.44 7.22
N ILE A 25 -5.77 -14.06 6.90
CA ILE A 25 -6.78 -14.47 7.89
C ILE A 25 -6.81 -15.98 8.00
N THR A 26 -6.62 -16.46 9.20
CA THR A 26 -6.81 -17.86 9.59
C THR A 26 -7.92 -17.97 10.63
N VAL A 27 -8.57 -19.12 10.72
CA VAL A 27 -9.64 -19.35 11.69
C VAL A 27 -9.48 -20.75 12.28
N ASP A 28 -9.16 -20.77 13.57
CA ASP A 28 -9.22 -21.94 14.43
C ASP A 28 -10.47 -21.82 15.34
N ASP A 29 -10.30 -21.58 16.64
CA ASP A 29 -11.42 -21.30 17.56
C ASP A 29 -12.02 -19.93 17.32
N VAL A 30 -11.20 -18.95 16.92
CA VAL A 30 -11.58 -17.61 16.48
C VAL A 30 -10.73 -17.19 15.29
N ALA A 31 -11.20 -16.19 14.54
CA ALA A 31 -10.43 -15.62 13.46
C ALA A 31 -9.21 -14.84 13.98
N ALA A 32 -8.07 -15.01 13.31
CA ALA A 32 -6.83 -14.30 13.59
C ALA A 32 -6.26 -13.66 12.31
N ILE A 33 -5.64 -12.50 12.46
CA ILE A 33 -4.98 -11.78 11.38
C ILE A 33 -3.47 -11.93 11.53
N ASP A 34 -2.81 -12.52 10.55
CA ASP A 34 -1.35 -12.44 10.43
C ASP A 34 -0.95 -10.99 10.17
N ARG A 35 -0.31 -10.39 11.17
CA ARG A 35 0.06 -8.97 11.14
C ARG A 35 1.17 -8.65 10.17
N ASP A 36 2.01 -9.63 9.81
CA ASP A 36 3.04 -9.43 8.79
C ASP A 36 2.46 -9.48 7.38
N MET A 37 1.51 -10.39 7.14
CA MET A 37 0.84 -10.53 5.85
C MET A 37 -0.21 -9.45 5.60
N CYS A 38 -0.89 -8.95 6.62
CA CYS A 38 -1.94 -7.95 6.51
C CYS A 38 -1.38 -6.60 6.02
N VAL A 39 -1.93 -6.08 4.94
CA VAL A 39 -1.56 -4.78 4.34
C VAL A 39 -2.56 -3.65 4.67
N GLU A 40 -3.44 -3.84 5.64
CA GLU A 40 -4.45 -2.85 6.07
C GLU A 40 -5.37 -2.37 4.93
N CYS A 41 -5.62 -3.22 3.94
CA CYS A 41 -6.46 -2.85 2.79
C CYS A 41 -7.96 -2.71 3.13
N GLY A 42 -8.41 -3.20 4.28
CA GLY A 42 -9.78 -3.14 4.75
C GLY A 42 -10.79 -3.96 3.92
N ALA A 43 -10.36 -4.84 3.00
CA ALA A 43 -11.29 -5.60 2.16
C ALA A 43 -12.26 -6.47 2.98
N CYS A 44 -11.76 -7.16 4.01
CA CYS A 44 -12.58 -7.99 4.89
C CYS A 44 -13.59 -7.17 5.72
N PHE A 45 -13.25 -5.95 6.12
CA PHE A 45 -14.15 -5.03 6.82
C PHE A 45 -15.24 -4.50 5.86
N ARG A 46 -14.83 -3.92 4.73
CA ARG A 46 -15.77 -3.32 3.76
C ARG A 46 -16.64 -4.31 3.00
N SER A 47 -16.28 -5.59 3.00
CA SER A 47 -17.11 -6.62 2.37
C SER A 47 -18.41 -6.94 3.12
N HIS A 48 -18.49 -6.50 4.39
CA HIS A 48 -19.62 -6.82 5.30
C HIS A 48 -19.92 -8.33 5.36
N VAL A 49 -18.90 -9.17 5.13
CA VAL A 49 -19.05 -10.64 5.09
C VAL A 49 -19.24 -11.24 6.49
N CYS A 50 -18.86 -10.50 7.53
CA CYS A 50 -18.97 -10.98 8.91
C CYS A 50 -20.39 -10.83 9.42
N PRO A 51 -21.12 -11.95 9.72
CA PRO A 51 -22.50 -11.87 10.13
C PRO A 51 -22.72 -11.30 11.55
N VAL A 52 -21.64 -11.12 12.29
CA VAL A 52 -21.63 -10.58 13.65
C VAL A 52 -20.80 -9.29 13.79
N ASP A 53 -20.41 -8.70 12.65
CA ASP A 53 -19.63 -7.45 12.60
C ASP A 53 -18.39 -7.42 13.51
N ALA A 54 -17.68 -8.56 13.60
CA ALA A 54 -16.51 -8.70 14.49
C ALA A 54 -15.27 -7.93 14.02
N PHE A 55 -15.28 -7.30 12.86
CA PHE A 55 -14.15 -6.48 12.41
C PHE A 55 -14.22 -5.07 12.95
N VAL A 56 -13.08 -4.59 13.46
CA VAL A 56 -12.90 -3.21 13.90
C VAL A 56 -11.76 -2.59 13.09
N GLU A 57 -12.04 -1.55 12.34
CA GLU A 57 -11.04 -0.81 11.56
C GLU A 57 -10.59 0.43 12.33
N GLU A 58 -9.30 0.52 12.61
CA GLU A 58 -8.63 1.69 13.15
C GLU A 58 -7.52 2.12 12.20
N VAL A 59 -7.33 3.41 12.01
CA VAL A 59 -6.18 3.91 11.24
C VAL A 59 -4.91 3.59 12.03
N PRO A 60 -3.96 2.85 11.46
CA PRO A 60 -2.73 2.51 12.18
C PRO A 60 -1.79 3.70 12.29
N GLU A 61 -0.91 3.65 13.28
CA GLU A 61 0.17 4.61 13.44
C GLU A 61 1.37 4.28 12.53
N TRP A 62 2.30 5.24 12.39
CA TRP A 62 3.57 5.05 11.72
C TRP A 62 4.41 3.94 12.41
N PRO A 63 5.13 3.09 11.66
CA PRO A 63 5.24 3.07 10.18
C PRO A 63 4.14 2.27 9.47
N ARG A 64 3.28 1.55 10.22
CA ARG A 64 2.21 0.72 9.68
C ARG A 64 1.14 1.53 8.92
N LEU A 65 1.03 2.81 9.19
CA LEU A 65 0.20 3.74 8.44
C LEU A 65 0.48 3.63 6.92
N MET A 66 1.69 3.30 6.52
CA MET A 66 2.05 3.14 5.10
C MET A 66 1.32 1.95 4.47
N ARG A 67 1.09 0.86 5.21
CA ARG A 67 0.27 -0.25 4.70
C ARG A 67 -1.14 0.24 4.38
N TYR A 68 -1.76 0.95 5.29
CA TYR A 68 -3.09 1.53 5.12
C TYR A 68 -3.12 2.50 3.94
N THR A 69 -2.21 3.47 3.90
CA THR A 69 -2.16 4.49 2.85
C THR A 69 -2.00 3.91 1.44
N PHE A 70 -1.17 2.87 1.28
CA PHE A 70 -0.89 2.26 -0.02
C PHE A 70 -1.82 1.10 -0.38
N SER A 71 -2.68 0.66 0.51
CA SER A 71 -3.52 -0.52 0.25
C SER A 71 -5.01 -0.29 0.43
N ASN A 72 -5.42 0.66 1.27
CA ASN A 72 -6.83 0.95 1.51
C ASN A 72 -7.33 1.98 0.48
N PRO A 73 -8.35 1.65 -0.34
CA PRO A 73 -8.87 2.58 -1.35
C PRO A 73 -9.58 3.80 -0.76
N SER A 74 -9.92 3.77 0.54
CA SER A 74 -10.51 4.91 1.23
C SER A 74 -9.45 5.84 1.85
N ALA A 75 -8.18 5.46 1.82
CA ALA A 75 -7.09 6.26 2.36
C ALA A 75 -6.71 7.39 1.40
N THR A 76 -6.40 8.55 1.97
CA THR A 76 -5.80 9.68 1.24
C THR A 76 -4.42 9.93 1.81
N HIS A 77 -3.42 10.05 0.94
CA HIS A 77 -2.06 10.31 1.37
C HIS A 77 -1.92 11.78 1.82
N ALA A 78 -1.50 11.99 3.08
CA ALA A 78 -1.55 13.30 3.72
C ALA A 78 -0.74 14.39 3.01
N VAL A 79 0.42 14.02 2.42
CA VAL A 79 1.33 14.99 1.78
C VAL A 79 0.90 15.28 0.34
N THR A 80 0.52 14.25 -0.43
CA THR A 80 0.23 14.40 -1.86
C THR A 80 -1.24 14.67 -2.15
N GLY A 81 -2.14 14.40 -1.19
CA GLY A 81 -3.59 14.49 -1.38
C GLY A 81 -4.16 13.41 -2.32
N MET A 82 -3.35 12.46 -2.75
CA MET A 82 -3.78 11.41 -3.66
C MET A 82 -4.61 10.34 -2.92
N PRO A 83 -5.81 10.01 -3.41
CA PRO A 83 -6.62 8.95 -2.82
C PRO A 83 -6.15 7.56 -3.24
N GLY A 84 -6.38 6.56 -2.39
CA GLY A 84 -6.19 5.15 -2.72
C GLY A 84 -4.72 4.73 -2.83
N ARG A 85 -4.49 3.69 -3.61
CA ARG A 85 -3.27 2.86 -3.59
C ARG A 85 -2.11 3.35 -4.42
N GLY A 86 -2.17 4.44 -4.99
CA GLY A 86 -1.11 4.86 -5.89
C GLY A 86 -1.50 6.11 -6.61
N THR A 87 -0.77 6.40 -7.67
CA THR A 87 -0.99 7.58 -8.44
C THR A 87 -1.44 7.24 -9.84
N GLU A 88 -2.01 8.21 -10.48
CA GLU A 88 -2.42 8.19 -11.86
C GLU A 88 -1.69 9.31 -12.64
N GLU A 89 -0.64 9.89 -12.04
CA GLU A 89 0.05 11.08 -12.55
C GLU A 89 0.59 10.87 -13.97
N MET A 90 1.16 9.70 -14.22
CA MET A 90 1.66 9.35 -15.55
C MET A 90 0.58 9.31 -16.63
N LYS A 91 -0.68 9.08 -16.23
CA LYS A 91 -1.83 9.03 -17.14
C LYS A 91 -2.44 10.41 -17.40
N THR A 92 -1.96 11.44 -16.73
CA THR A 92 -2.52 12.79 -16.76
C THR A 92 -1.55 13.84 -17.29
N ASN A 93 -0.71 13.44 -18.26
CA ASN A 93 0.28 14.35 -18.83
C ASN A 93 -0.35 15.60 -19.47
N GLU A 94 -1.57 15.51 -20.00
CA GLU A 94 -2.32 16.63 -20.52
C GLU A 94 -2.57 17.70 -19.45
N VAL A 95 -2.62 17.28 -18.18
CA VAL A 95 -2.80 18.17 -17.03
C VAL A 95 -1.47 18.64 -16.46
N THR A 96 -0.51 17.75 -16.34
CA THR A 96 0.81 18.05 -15.72
C THR A 96 1.79 18.71 -16.69
N GLY A 97 1.69 18.39 -17.99
CA GLY A 97 2.57 18.92 -19.03
C GLY A 97 4.06 18.53 -18.89
N ARG A 98 4.34 17.45 -18.15
CA ARG A 98 5.73 17.07 -17.82
C ARG A 98 6.48 16.37 -18.94
N PHE A 99 5.78 15.58 -19.75
CA PHE A 99 6.40 14.85 -20.84
C PHE A 99 6.57 15.76 -22.06
N GLN A 100 7.79 16.10 -22.34
CA GLN A 100 8.20 16.93 -23.47
C GLN A 100 8.83 16.06 -24.54
N PRO A 101 8.90 16.49 -25.81
CA PRO A 101 9.67 15.81 -26.84
C PRO A 101 11.11 15.54 -26.37
N GLY A 102 11.56 14.29 -26.48
CA GLY A 102 12.87 13.87 -26.01
C GLY A 102 12.90 13.28 -24.59
N TYR A 103 11.77 13.32 -23.88
CA TYR A 103 11.60 12.68 -22.57
C TYR A 103 10.75 11.42 -22.67
N VAL A 104 10.96 10.50 -21.77
CA VAL A 104 10.13 9.30 -21.60
C VAL A 104 9.70 9.18 -20.13
N GLY A 105 8.42 8.91 -19.90
CA GLY A 105 7.92 8.62 -18.57
C GLY A 105 7.91 7.11 -18.31
N ILE A 106 8.33 6.72 -17.13
CA ILE A 106 8.38 5.34 -16.68
C ILE A 106 7.58 5.18 -15.41
N GLY A 107 6.62 4.25 -15.42
CA GLY A 107 5.90 3.80 -14.23
C GLY A 107 6.29 2.36 -13.90
N LEU A 108 6.90 2.14 -12.73
CA LEU A 108 7.20 0.80 -12.24
C LEU A 108 6.19 0.43 -11.15
N GLU A 109 5.32 -0.52 -11.46
CA GLU A 109 4.35 -1.04 -10.50
C GLU A 109 4.91 -2.28 -9.78
N PHE A 110 4.81 -2.26 -8.45
CA PHE A 110 5.20 -3.34 -7.54
C PHE A 110 3.96 -3.90 -6.84
N GLY A 111 4.01 -5.21 -6.52
CA GLY A 111 2.96 -5.86 -5.74
C GLY A 111 1.88 -6.55 -6.57
N ARG A 112 1.79 -6.28 -7.86
CA ARG A 112 0.88 -6.94 -8.80
C ARG A 112 1.65 -7.64 -9.91
N PRO A 113 1.17 -8.79 -10.38
CA PRO A 113 -0.03 -9.57 -10.01
C PRO A 113 0.15 -10.45 -8.76
N VAL A 114 1.24 -10.27 -8.03
CA VAL A 114 1.56 -11.04 -6.81
C VAL A 114 0.90 -10.46 -5.56
N LYS A 115 1.13 -11.09 -4.41
CA LYS A 115 0.52 -10.70 -3.12
C LYS A 115 1.28 -9.56 -2.43
N GLY A 116 1.25 -8.36 -3.04
CA GLY A 116 1.87 -7.18 -2.46
C GLY A 116 3.39 -7.13 -2.60
N THR A 117 3.98 -6.06 -2.10
CA THR A 117 5.43 -5.79 -2.09
C THR A 117 5.87 -5.21 -0.77
N ARG A 118 7.15 -5.35 -0.41
CA ARG A 118 7.76 -4.60 0.69
C ARG A 118 8.48 -3.37 0.16
N PHE A 119 8.49 -2.31 0.92
CA PHE A 119 9.15 -1.07 0.48
C PHE A 119 10.65 -1.23 0.26
N ARG A 120 11.34 -2.17 0.94
CA ARG A 120 12.74 -2.51 0.64
C ARG A 120 12.96 -3.02 -0.79
N ASP A 121 11.96 -3.62 -1.42
CA ASP A 121 12.07 -4.09 -2.80
C ASP A 121 11.81 -2.94 -3.79
N VAL A 122 10.91 -2.03 -3.44
CA VAL A 122 10.69 -0.77 -4.17
C VAL A 122 11.94 0.11 -4.10
N GLU A 123 12.58 0.21 -2.92
CA GLU A 123 13.82 0.97 -2.72
C GLU A 123 14.94 0.51 -3.66
N LYS A 124 15.09 -0.80 -3.88
CA LYS A 124 16.12 -1.31 -4.81
C LYS A 124 16.01 -0.70 -6.20
N ALA A 125 14.79 -0.61 -6.72
CA ALA A 125 14.55 0.02 -8.03
C ALA A 125 14.74 1.54 -7.97
N ALA A 126 14.26 2.20 -6.92
CA ALA A 126 14.45 3.63 -6.74
C ALA A 126 15.94 4.02 -6.74
N LYS A 127 16.79 3.24 -6.06
CA LYS A 127 18.26 3.44 -6.07
C LYS A 127 18.88 3.30 -7.46
N VAL A 128 18.40 2.37 -8.25
CA VAL A 128 18.88 2.21 -9.64
C VAL A 128 18.45 3.40 -10.48
N LEU A 129 17.19 3.80 -10.40
CA LEU A 129 16.66 4.94 -11.16
C LEU A 129 17.36 6.24 -10.76
N ALA A 130 17.59 6.48 -9.48
CA ALA A 130 18.33 7.65 -8.99
C ALA A 130 19.76 7.71 -9.58
N LYS A 131 20.48 6.58 -9.63
CA LYS A 131 21.80 6.48 -10.25
C LYS A 131 21.78 6.76 -11.75
N LEU A 132 20.68 6.48 -12.43
CA LEU A 132 20.48 6.78 -13.85
C LEU A 132 20.05 8.23 -14.10
N GLY A 133 19.86 9.03 -13.05
CA GLY A 133 19.46 10.42 -13.16
C GLY A 133 17.95 10.61 -13.42
N ALA A 134 17.12 9.64 -13.07
CA ALA A 134 15.68 9.75 -13.22
C ALA A 134 15.11 10.91 -12.39
N GLN A 135 14.12 11.59 -12.94
CA GLN A 135 13.39 12.66 -12.28
C GLN A 135 12.09 12.10 -11.72
N PHE A 136 12.06 11.85 -10.42
CA PHE A 136 10.90 11.28 -9.76
C PHE A 136 9.73 12.29 -9.69
N GLU A 137 8.51 11.76 -9.87
CA GLU A 137 7.27 12.53 -9.72
C GLU A 137 7.07 13.00 -8.27
N PRO A 138 7.16 14.30 -7.98
CA PRO A 138 7.13 14.80 -6.60
C PRO A 138 5.77 14.61 -5.91
N LYS A 139 4.68 14.48 -6.66
CA LYS A 139 3.33 14.23 -6.10
C LYS A 139 3.04 12.75 -5.91
N ASN A 140 3.95 11.86 -6.29
CA ASN A 140 3.77 10.43 -6.07
C ASN A 140 4.00 10.08 -4.59
N PRO A 141 3.08 9.33 -3.95
CA PRO A 141 3.23 8.90 -2.56
C PRO A 141 4.52 8.13 -2.26
N VAL A 142 5.06 7.36 -3.23
CA VAL A 142 6.33 6.65 -3.06
C VAL A 142 7.50 7.63 -3.00
N THR A 143 7.48 8.67 -3.82
CA THR A 143 8.56 9.67 -3.89
C THR A 143 8.77 10.39 -2.55
N VAL A 144 7.71 10.65 -1.80
CA VAL A 144 7.83 11.33 -0.49
C VAL A 144 8.40 10.45 0.62
N LEU A 145 8.59 9.15 0.37
CA LEU A 145 9.21 8.22 1.31
C LEU A 145 10.72 8.09 1.13
N MET A 146 11.31 8.76 0.14
CA MET A 146 12.71 8.59 -0.20
C MET A 146 13.48 9.89 -0.38
N ASP A 147 14.77 9.82 -0.25
CA ASP A 147 15.68 10.83 -0.80
C ASP A 147 15.76 10.66 -2.32
N VAL A 148 15.25 11.63 -3.06
CA VAL A 148 15.19 11.58 -4.54
C VAL A 148 16.57 11.56 -5.21
N LYS A 149 17.64 11.97 -4.51
CA LYS A 149 18.99 11.93 -5.05
C LYS A 149 19.63 10.56 -4.98
N THR A 150 19.30 9.81 -3.96
CA THR A 150 19.90 8.49 -3.70
C THR A 150 18.92 7.34 -3.94
N GLY A 151 17.62 7.60 -3.92
CA GLY A 151 16.57 6.59 -3.95
C GLY A 151 16.44 5.80 -2.63
N GLU A 152 17.09 6.26 -1.55
CA GLU A 152 17.02 5.62 -0.23
C GLU A 152 15.73 6.00 0.48
N PHE A 153 15.05 4.99 1.01
CA PHE A 153 13.81 5.16 1.75
C PHE A 153 14.08 5.35 3.25
N ASP A 154 13.09 5.92 3.93
CA ASP A 154 13.06 5.89 5.38
C ASP A 154 13.16 4.44 5.88
N LYS A 155 14.09 4.20 6.81
CA LYS A 155 14.39 2.85 7.32
C LYS A 155 13.20 2.20 8.00
N ASP A 156 12.34 2.99 8.61
CA ASP A 156 11.18 2.51 9.36
C ASP A 156 10.16 1.84 8.43
N VAL A 157 10.04 2.30 7.17
CA VAL A 157 9.08 1.75 6.22
C VAL A 157 9.58 0.55 5.43
N LEU A 158 10.87 0.26 5.42
CA LEU A 158 11.46 -0.79 4.57
C LEU A 158 10.82 -2.16 4.73
N ASN A 159 10.40 -2.49 5.95
CA ASN A 159 9.74 -3.76 6.26
C ASN A 159 8.23 -3.73 6.07
N GLU A 160 7.66 -2.54 5.89
CA GLU A 160 6.23 -2.42 5.67
C GLU A 160 5.84 -3.00 4.31
N LYS A 161 4.61 -3.52 4.23
CA LYS A 161 4.09 -4.22 3.07
C LYS A 161 2.90 -3.46 2.50
N ALA A 162 2.92 -3.20 1.21
CA ALA A 162 1.80 -2.59 0.50
C ALA A 162 1.18 -3.58 -0.50
N MET A 163 -0.10 -3.40 -0.82
CA MET A 163 -0.75 -4.16 -1.88
C MET A 163 -0.13 -3.78 -3.23
N THR A 164 0.13 -2.50 -3.42
CA THR A 164 0.80 -1.98 -4.61
C THR A 164 1.57 -0.71 -4.25
N ALA A 165 2.65 -0.47 -4.95
CA ALA A 165 3.41 0.77 -4.93
C ALA A 165 3.90 1.06 -6.35
N ILE A 166 3.89 2.32 -6.75
CA ILE A 166 4.27 2.73 -8.10
C ILE A 166 5.36 3.80 -8.00
N ILE A 167 6.51 3.56 -8.61
CA ILE A 167 7.50 4.59 -8.85
C ILE A 167 7.17 5.23 -10.19
N GLU A 168 7.11 6.56 -10.23
CA GLU A 168 6.90 7.34 -11.44
C GLU A 168 8.06 8.31 -11.66
N CYS A 169 8.66 8.29 -12.84
CA CYS A 169 9.79 9.14 -13.22
C CYS A 169 9.85 9.40 -14.74
#